data_628d14b63f57b07d9d54b2226e610334
#
_entry.id   628d14b63f57b07d9d54b2226e610334
#
_cell.length_a   1.000
_cell.length_b   1.000
_cell.length_c   1.000
_cell.angle_alpha   90.00
_cell.angle_beta   90.00
_cell.angle_gamma   90.00
#
_symmetry.space_group_name_H-M   'P 1'
#
loop_
_entity.id
_entity.type
_entity.pdbx_description
1 polymer ?
#
loop_
_entity_poly.entity_id
_entity_poly.type
_entity_poly.pdbx_seq_one_letter_code
_entity_poly.pdbx_strand_id
1 'polypeptide(L)'
;MGFKSGVVKCFFLSLIILSVGCAELTSLREEKVLMTQRIEELQGENEGLDSKYATSEEENARLIEEKNRLEDAQRSMEERLKGTGVSVKIKEGHISVVLPSSVLFNSGQIKLKKAAKNSLSKVCRILEKDFPNEYIRVEGHTDNDPIKRTKQLYKSNWELSAVRAATVLHYLIDNCHLDPTKLYLAGFGEFQPVASNKNKISKKKNRRVEIVVLTD
;
A
#
# COMPACT_ATOMS: atom_id res chain seq x y z
N MET A 1 43.03 87.03 -20.82
CA MET A 1 41.67 86.60 -20.36
C MET A 1 41.40 85.08 -20.64
N GLY A 2 42.41 84.22 -20.58
CA GLY A 2 42.30 82.78 -20.98
C GLY A 2 42.41 81.77 -19.81
N PHE A 3 42.80 82.12 -18.63
CA PHE A 3 43.16 81.19 -17.56
C PHE A 3 41.97 80.70 -16.69
N LYS A 4 40.86 81.44 -16.66
CA LYS A 4 39.70 81.10 -15.85
C LYS A 4 38.77 80.03 -16.45
N SER A 5 38.80 79.81 -17.76
CA SER A 5 37.95 78.88 -18.45
C SER A 5 38.38 77.38 -18.28
N GLY A 6 39.69 77.14 -18.16
CA GLY A 6 40.20 75.75 -18.01
C GLY A 6 39.98 75.16 -16.66
N VAL A 7 40.09 75.95 -15.60
CA VAL A 7 39.90 75.49 -14.20
C VAL A 7 38.42 75.11 -13.93
N VAL A 8 37.49 75.89 -14.49
CA VAL A 8 36.04 75.61 -14.36
C VAL A 8 35.64 74.29 -15.10
N LYS A 9 36.23 74.05 -16.28
CA LYS A 9 35.97 72.79 -17.02
C LYS A 9 36.51 71.54 -16.30
N CYS A 10 37.71 71.64 -15.70
CA CYS A 10 38.26 70.52 -14.91
C CYS A 10 37.45 70.27 -13.64
N PHE A 11 36.91 71.31 -12.97
CA PHE A 11 36.04 71.12 -11.82
C PHE A 11 34.72 70.50 -12.15
N PHE A 12 34.08 70.84 -13.27
CA PHE A 12 32.85 70.19 -13.75
C PHE A 12 33.09 68.73 -14.17
N LEU A 13 34.24 68.43 -14.82
CA LEU A 13 34.58 67.06 -15.20
C LEU A 13 34.82 66.18 -13.97
N SER A 14 35.50 66.69 -12.94
CA SER A 14 35.71 65.97 -11.68
C SER A 14 34.40 65.73 -10.89
N LEU A 15 33.46 66.69 -10.93
CA LEU A 15 32.16 66.55 -10.28
C LEU A 15 31.27 65.49 -10.99
N ILE A 16 31.31 65.35 -12.34
CA ILE A 16 30.64 64.38 -13.12
C ILE A 16 31.22 63.00 -12.85
N ILE A 17 32.53 62.85 -12.79
CA ILE A 17 33.17 61.56 -12.47
C ILE A 17 32.83 61.10 -11.06
N LEU A 18 32.76 61.98 -10.09
CA LEU A 18 32.34 61.67 -8.72
C LEU A 18 30.87 61.26 -8.64
N SER A 19 29.97 61.91 -9.38
CA SER A 19 28.54 61.58 -9.41
C SER A 19 28.27 60.24 -10.10
N VAL A 20 28.97 59.90 -11.17
CA VAL A 20 28.88 58.60 -11.86
C VAL A 20 29.41 57.48 -10.96
N GLY A 21 30.57 57.72 -10.29
CA GLY A 21 31.12 56.74 -9.34
C GLY A 21 30.22 56.48 -8.11
N CYS A 22 29.54 57.56 -7.61
CA CYS A 22 28.55 57.36 -6.53
C CYS A 22 27.30 56.59 -6.97
N ALA A 23 26.81 56.82 -8.19
CA ALA A 23 25.66 56.08 -8.74
C ALA A 23 26.00 54.59 -8.96
N GLU A 24 27.20 54.30 -9.44
CA GLU A 24 27.69 52.92 -9.63
C GLU A 24 27.91 52.18 -8.30
N LEU A 25 28.43 52.88 -7.27
CA LEU A 25 28.56 52.35 -5.93
C LEU A 25 27.21 52.08 -5.24
N THR A 26 26.18 52.86 -5.50
CA THR A 26 24.83 52.60 -4.98
C THR A 26 24.19 51.42 -5.65
N SER A 27 24.30 51.28 -6.98
CA SER A 27 23.76 50.10 -7.71
C SER A 27 24.43 48.80 -7.28
N LEU A 28 25.76 48.81 -7.10
CA LEU A 28 26.49 47.63 -6.60
C LEU A 28 26.09 47.24 -5.14
N ARG A 29 25.74 48.23 -4.32
CA ARG A 29 25.25 47.97 -2.97
C ARG A 29 23.85 47.35 -3.00
N GLU A 30 22.96 47.83 -3.84
CA GLU A 30 21.61 47.29 -4.02
C GLU A 30 21.68 45.87 -4.56
N GLU A 31 22.53 45.60 -5.56
CA GLU A 31 22.76 44.26 -6.10
C GLU A 31 23.30 43.30 -5.03
N LYS A 32 24.26 43.76 -4.23
CA LYS A 32 24.78 42.95 -3.12
C LYS A 32 23.72 42.62 -2.09
N VAL A 33 22.84 43.55 -1.72
CA VAL A 33 21.75 43.32 -0.78
C VAL A 33 20.78 42.28 -1.37
N LEU A 34 20.41 42.43 -2.63
CA LEU A 34 19.52 41.48 -3.32
C LEU A 34 20.12 40.07 -3.39
N MET A 35 21.40 39.95 -3.73
CA MET A 35 22.11 38.69 -3.72
C MET A 35 22.18 38.05 -2.34
N THR A 36 22.42 38.84 -1.29
CA THR A 36 22.44 38.35 0.08
C THR A 36 21.08 37.77 0.48
N GLN A 37 19.99 38.49 0.17
CA GLN A 37 18.65 38.02 0.42
C GLN A 37 18.33 36.69 -0.35
N ARG A 38 18.79 36.60 -1.61
CA ARG A 38 18.60 35.39 -2.39
C ARG A 38 19.40 34.19 -1.84
N ILE A 39 20.59 34.44 -1.32
CA ILE A 39 21.40 33.40 -0.64
C ILE A 39 20.70 32.92 0.62
N GLU A 40 20.16 33.80 1.45
CA GLU A 40 19.42 33.45 2.66
C GLU A 40 18.14 32.63 2.32
N GLU A 41 17.42 33.05 1.29
CA GLU A 41 16.23 32.32 0.79
C GLU A 41 16.61 30.91 0.33
N LEU A 42 17.64 30.78 -0.52
CA LEU A 42 18.13 29.49 -1.01
C LEU A 42 18.69 28.59 0.09
N GLN A 43 19.32 29.16 1.11
CA GLN A 43 19.78 28.42 2.29
C GLN A 43 18.59 27.86 3.06
N GLY A 44 17.54 28.63 3.27
CA GLY A 44 16.31 28.19 3.92
C GLY A 44 15.57 27.10 3.12
N GLU A 45 15.53 27.23 1.78
CA GLU A 45 14.99 26.17 0.91
C GLU A 45 15.80 24.87 1.00
N ASN A 46 17.14 24.96 1.01
CA ASN A 46 18.02 23.80 1.15
C ASN A 46 17.84 23.09 2.49
N GLU A 47 17.82 23.84 3.61
CA GLU A 47 17.57 23.25 4.93
C GLU A 47 16.21 22.57 4.98
N GLY A 48 15.18 23.16 4.36
CA GLY A 48 13.86 22.57 4.24
C GLY A 48 13.83 21.28 3.38
N LEU A 49 14.61 21.25 2.30
CA LEU A 49 14.77 20.08 1.46
C LEU A 49 15.54 18.96 2.17
N ASP A 50 16.62 19.28 2.86
CA ASP A 50 17.42 18.32 3.62
C ASP A 50 16.57 17.66 4.72
N SER A 51 15.75 18.42 5.43
CA SER A 51 14.80 17.89 6.41
C SER A 51 13.78 16.93 5.79
N LYS A 52 13.20 17.28 4.63
CA LYS A 52 12.27 16.40 3.90
C LYS A 52 12.97 15.15 3.38
N TYR A 53 14.21 15.28 2.94
CA TYR A 53 15.01 14.14 2.48
C TYR A 53 15.25 13.14 3.62
N ALA A 54 15.69 13.64 4.78
CA ALA A 54 15.92 12.79 5.95
C ALA A 54 14.64 12.06 6.40
N THR A 55 13.51 12.76 6.44
CA THR A 55 12.21 12.16 6.78
C THR A 55 11.80 11.08 5.76
N SER A 56 12.01 11.35 4.47
CA SER A 56 11.70 10.40 3.39
C SER A 56 12.61 9.16 3.42
N GLU A 57 13.88 9.32 3.75
CA GLU A 57 14.82 8.19 3.92
C GLU A 57 14.41 7.30 5.10
N GLU A 58 14.02 7.88 6.23
CA GLU A 58 13.52 7.13 7.39
C GLU A 58 12.25 6.35 7.07
N GLU A 59 11.28 6.99 6.39
CA GLU A 59 10.05 6.33 5.93
C GLU A 59 10.34 5.21 4.94
N ASN A 60 11.24 5.42 3.98
CA ASN A 60 11.65 4.38 3.03
C ASN A 60 12.33 3.19 3.73
N ALA A 61 13.20 3.45 4.71
CA ALA A 61 13.84 2.38 5.48
C ALA A 61 12.80 1.54 6.24
N ARG A 62 11.81 2.19 6.87
CA ARG A 62 10.71 1.52 7.56
C ARG A 62 9.86 0.68 6.60
N LEU A 63 9.49 1.22 5.44
CA LEU A 63 8.70 0.49 4.44
C LEU A 63 9.46 -0.73 3.88
N ILE A 64 10.78 -0.62 3.69
CA ILE A 64 11.62 -1.75 3.27
C ILE A 64 11.64 -2.84 4.35
N GLU A 65 11.78 -2.49 5.62
CA GLU A 65 11.76 -3.43 6.74
C GLU A 65 10.40 -4.15 6.83
N GLU A 66 9.30 -3.41 6.75
CA GLU A 66 7.95 -3.97 6.75
C GLU A 66 7.72 -4.92 5.57
N LYS A 67 8.12 -4.52 4.37
CA LYS A 67 8.08 -5.37 3.18
C LYS A 67 8.86 -6.68 3.39
N ASN A 68 10.08 -6.60 3.87
CA ASN A 68 10.91 -7.78 4.12
C ASN A 68 10.27 -8.73 5.15
N ARG A 69 9.72 -8.17 6.23
CA ARG A 69 8.97 -8.93 7.25
C ARG A 69 7.79 -9.68 6.65
N LEU A 70 7.00 -9.01 5.79
CA LEU A 70 5.85 -9.64 5.13
C LEU A 70 6.28 -10.74 4.15
N GLU A 71 7.34 -10.53 3.37
CA GLU A 71 7.88 -11.52 2.44
C GLU A 71 8.42 -12.76 3.16
N ASP A 72 9.08 -12.58 4.30
CA ASP A 72 9.58 -13.69 5.12
C ASP A 72 8.43 -14.47 5.76
N ALA A 73 7.42 -13.78 6.28
CA ALA A 73 6.22 -14.42 6.80
C ALA A 73 5.48 -15.19 5.70
N GLN A 74 5.28 -14.61 4.52
CA GLN A 74 4.70 -15.28 3.36
C GLN A 74 5.45 -16.57 3.03
N ARG A 75 6.76 -16.52 2.92
CA ARG A 75 7.63 -17.65 2.57
C ARG A 75 7.53 -18.77 3.60
N SER A 76 7.59 -18.44 4.88
CA SER A 76 7.42 -19.38 5.98
C SER A 76 6.05 -20.07 5.95
N MET A 77 4.98 -19.31 5.71
CA MET A 77 3.62 -19.86 5.62
C MET A 77 3.44 -20.76 4.40
N GLU A 78 3.97 -20.36 3.23
CA GLU A 78 3.92 -21.18 2.01
C GLU A 78 4.57 -22.55 2.20
N GLU A 79 5.72 -22.61 2.86
CA GLU A 79 6.40 -23.86 3.15
C GLU A 79 5.57 -24.76 4.08
N ARG A 80 4.99 -24.20 5.15
CA ARG A 80 4.15 -24.94 6.11
C ARG A 80 2.83 -25.41 5.48
N LEU A 81 2.32 -24.71 4.47
CA LEU A 81 1.10 -25.04 3.74
C LEU A 81 1.34 -25.87 2.46
N LYS A 82 2.57 -26.22 2.16
CA LYS A 82 2.93 -27.02 0.98
C LYS A 82 2.10 -28.33 0.93
N GLY A 83 1.61 -28.67 -0.27
CA GLY A 83 0.78 -29.85 -0.51
C GLY A 83 -0.68 -29.75 -0.07
N THR A 84 -1.13 -28.62 0.50
CA THR A 84 -2.54 -28.43 0.91
C THR A 84 -3.44 -27.89 -0.21
N GLY A 85 -2.85 -27.39 -1.31
CA GLY A 85 -3.55 -26.66 -2.37
C GLY A 85 -3.95 -25.22 -1.98
N VAL A 86 -3.43 -24.72 -0.86
CA VAL A 86 -3.56 -23.34 -0.36
C VAL A 86 -2.32 -22.57 -0.79
N SER A 87 -2.46 -21.30 -1.11
CA SER A 87 -1.35 -20.39 -1.41
C SER A 87 -1.42 -19.15 -0.51
N VAL A 88 -0.29 -18.50 -0.32
CA VAL A 88 -0.20 -17.26 0.48
C VAL A 88 0.20 -16.12 -0.45
N LYS A 89 -0.36 -14.94 -0.25
CA LYS A 89 -0.04 -13.75 -1.03
C LYS A 89 0.02 -12.54 -0.11
N ILE A 90 0.78 -11.56 -0.50
CA ILE A 90 0.69 -10.21 0.06
C ILE A 90 -0.27 -9.41 -0.81
N LYS A 91 -1.29 -8.81 -0.21
CA LYS A 91 -2.32 -7.99 -0.84
C LYS A 91 -2.53 -6.74 0.01
N GLU A 92 -2.29 -5.58 -0.57
CA GLU A 92 -2.53 -4.30 0.12
C GLU A 92 -1.80 -4.18 1.48
N GLY A 93 -0.55 -4.69 1.55
CA GLY A 93 0.23 -4.69 2.81
C GLY A 93 -0.17 -5.77 3.81
N HIS A 94 -1.12 -6.65 3.48
CA HIS A 94 -1.60 -7.70 4.37
C HIS A 94 -1.32 -9.10 3.83
N ILE A 95 -1.16 -10.08 4.73
CA ILE A 95 -1.02 -11.49 4.35
C ILE A 95 -2.39 -12.07 4.06
N SER A 96 -2.57 -12.61 2.85
CA SER A 96 -3.79 -13.28 2.40
C SER A 96 -3.53 -14.75 2.12
N VAL A 97 -4.22 -15.63 2.85
CA VAL A 97 -4.23 -17.08 2.63
C VAL A 97 -5.35 -17.41 1.66
N VAL A 98 -4.99 -17.82 0.44
CA VAL A 98 -5.92 -18.06 -0.65
C VAL A 98 -6.28 -19.55 -0.73
N LEU A 99 -7.55 -19.87 -0.51
CA LEU A 99 -8.11 -21.20 -0.52
C LEU A 99 -9.03 -21.37 -1.74
N PRO A 100 -8.62 -22.08 -2.80
CA PRO A 100 -9.49 -22.33 -3.94
C PRO A 100 -10.79 -23.01 -3.51
N SER A 101 -11.94 -22.58 -4.03
CA SER A 101 -13.24 -23.19 -3.69
C SER A 101 -13.28 -24.68 -4.01
N SER A 102 -12.51 -25.14 -5.00
CA SER A 102 -12.41 -26.57 -5.35
C SER A 102 -11.71 -27.41 -4.27
N VAL A 103 -10.86 -26.78 -3.46
CA VAL A 103 -10.22 -27.41 -2.28
C VAL A 103 -11.24 -27.49 -1.15
N LEU A 104 -11.99 -26.41 -0.91
CA LEU A 104 -12.91 -26.28 0.22
C LEU A 104 -14.23 -27.03 0.03
N PHE A 105 -14.86 -26.93 -1.15
CA PHE A 105 -16.25 -27.31 -1.38
C PHE A 105 -16.41 -28.21 -2.61
N ASN A 106 -17.46 -29.01 -2.61
CA ASN A 106 -17.96 -29.61 -3.85
C ASN A 106 -18.71 -28.56 -4.70
N SER A 107 -18.87 -28.84 -5.99
CA SER A 107 -19.55 -27.94 -6.92
C SER A 107 -20.97 -27.60 -6.45
N GLY A 108 -21.27 -26.31 -6.31
CA GLY A 108 -22.56 -25.83 -5.84
C GLY A 108 -22.82 -26.00 -4.34
N GLN A 109 -21.87 -26.51 -3.57
CA GLN A 109 -22.04 -26.74 -2.13
C GLN A 109 -21.30 -25.68 -1.29
N ILE A 110 -21.75 -25.60 -0.04
CA ILE A 110 -21.12 -24.78 1.00
C ILE A 110 -20.53 -25.64 2.14
N LYS A 111 -20.86 -26.94 2.17
CA LYS A 111 -20.30 -27.86 3.18
C LYS A 111 -18.83 -28.14 2.89
N LEU A 112 -17.99 -27.97 3.89
CA LEU A 112 -16.56 -28.26 3.79
C LEU A 112 -16.29 -29.73 3.53
N LYS A 113 -15.39 -30.02 2.60
CA LYS A 113 -14.84 -31.34 2.37
C LYS A 113 -14.03 -31.83 3.56
N LYS A 114 -13.91 -33.16 3.75
CA LYS A 114 -13.01 -33.70 4.78
C LYS A 114 -11.54 -33.25 4.57
N ALA A 115 -11.08 -33.26 3.30
CA ALA A 115 -9.73 -32.78 2.97
C ALA A 115 -9.55 -31.29 3.26
N ALA A 116 -10.58 -30.45 3.08
CA ALA A 116 -10.56 -29.04 3.38
C ALA A 116 -10.31 -28.77 4.88
N LYS A 117 -10.90 -29.59 5.75
CA LYS A 117 -10.69 -29.47 7.20
C LYS A 117 -9.22 -29.67 7.58
N ASN A 118 -8.50 -30.58 6.91
CA ASN A 118 -7.07 -30.79 7.14
C ASN A 118 -6.25 -29.57 6.71
N SER A 119 -6.59 -28.96 5.57
CA SER A 119 -5.92 -27.73 5.12
C SER A 119 -6.21 -26.56 6.07
N LEU A 120 -7.48 -26.39 6.47
CA LEU A 120 -7.88 -25.34 7.41
C LEU A 120 -7.24 -25.54 8.81
N SER A 121 -7.13 -26.78 9.31
CA SER A 121 -6.43 -27.06 10.56
C SER A 121 -4.96 -26.65 10.54
N LYS A 122 -4.27 -26.75 9.38
CA LYS A 122 -2.92 -26.20 9.25
C LYS A 122 -2.90 -24.69 9.26
N VAL A 123 -3.87 -24.06 8.59
CA VAL A 123 -4.05 -22.60 8.62
C VAL A 123 -4.33 -22.13 10.04
N CYS A 124 -5.22 -22.79 10.79
CA CYS A 124 -5.48 -22.50 12.21
C CYS A 124 -4.19 -22.39 13.03
N ARG A 125 -3.36 -23.44 12.97
CA ARG A 125 -2.10 -23.49 13.73
C ARG A 125 -1.14 -22.35 13.40
N ILE A 126 -1.17 -21.86 12.15
CA ILE A 126 -0.38 -20.72 11.73
C ILE A 126 -0.96 -19.43 12.33
N LEU A 127 -2.27 -19.24 12.18
CA LEU A 127 -2.94 -18.04 12.69
C LEU A 127 -2.82 -17.92 14.21
N GLU A 128 -3.06 -19.02 14.94
CA GLU A 128 -2.93 -19.06 16.41
C GLU A 128 -1.51 -18.72 16.89
N LYS A 129 -0.49 -19.24 16.17
CA LYS A 129 0.90 -19.09 16.60
C LYS A 129 1.50 -17.75 16.18
N ASP A 130 1.30 -17.38 14.91
CA ASP A 130 2.05 -16.30 14.29
C ASP A 130 1.26 -14.97 14.33
N PHE A 131 -0.10 -15.03 14.48
CA PHE A 131 -1.02 -13.87 14.42
C PHE A 131 -2.10 -13.91 15.51
N PRO A 132 -1.77 -14.15 16.78
CA PRO A 132 -2.77 -14.37 17.85
C PRO A 132 -3.63 -13.15 18.15
N ASN A 133 -3.14 -11.96 17.85
CA ASN A 133 -3.78 -10.69 18.19
C ASN A 133 -4.30 -9.90 16.99
N GLU A 134 -4.13 -10.41 15.78
CA GLU A 134 -4.49 -9.71 14.57
C GLU A 134 -5.98 -9.83 14.25
N TYR A 135 -6.52 -8.81 13.57
CA TYR A 135 -7.84 -8.91 12.97
C TYR A 135 -7.79 -9.79 11.73
N ILE A 136 -8.76 -10.65 11.58
CA ILE A 136 -8.83 -11.60 10.46
C ILE A 136 -10.13 -11.39 9.69
N ARG A 137 -10.02 -11.11 8.40
CA ARG A 137 -11.13 -10.98 7.47
C ARG A 137 -11.23 -12.20 6.57
N VAL A 138 -12.38 -12.87 6.56
CA VAL A 138 -12.64 -13.98 5.66
C VAL A 138 -13.44 -13.46 4.46
N GLU A 139 -12.84 -13.52 3.27
CA GLU A 139 -13.41 -12.99 2.03
C GLU A 139 -13.88 -14.12 1.11
N GLY A 140 -15.11 -14.04 0.62
CA GLY A 140 -15.65 -14.97 -0.36
C GLY A 140 -15.71 -14.36 -1.76
N HIS A 141 -15.32 -15.14 -2.77
CA HIS A 141 -15.32 -14.73 -4.18
C HIS A 141 -15.89 -15.82 -5.08
N THR A 142 -16.55 -15.41 -6.15
CA THR A 142 -17.04 -16.29 -7.22
C THR A 142 -16.41 -15.89 -8.56
N ASP A 143 -16.68 -16.67 -9.59
CA ASP A 143 -16.57 -16.24 -10.98
C ASP A 143 -17.89 -15.57 -11.41
N ASN A 144 -17.96 -15.15 -12.67
CA ASN A 144 -19.14 -14.52 -13.27
C ASN A 144 -20.18 -15.50 -13.81
N ASP A 145 -20.06 -16.82 -13.54
CA ASP A 145 -21.09 -17.76 -13.94
C ASP A 145 -22.36 -17.54 -13.08
N PRO A 146 -23.54 -17.49 -13.70
CA PRO A 146 -24.78 -17.36 -12.95
C PRO A 146 -25.03 -18.63 -12.12
N ILE A 147 -25.60 -18.45 -10.91
CA ILE A 147 -25.99 -19.57 -10.05
C ILE A 147 -27.09 -20.34 -10.72
N LYS A 148 -26.88 -21.66 -10.96
CA LYS A 148 -27.88 -22.56 -11.59
C LYS A 148 -28.46 -23.55 -10.58
N ARG A 149 -27.61 -24.34 -9.92
CA ARG A 149 -28.04 -25.48 -9.07
C ARG A 149 -28.62 -25.06 -7.72
N THR A 150 -28.14 -23.94 -7.18
CA THR A 150 -28.51 -23.46 -5.85
C THR A 150 -29.24 -22.13 -5.90
N LYS A 151 -29.89 -21.82 -7.05
CA LYS A 151 -30.62 -20.57 -7.24
C LYS A 151 -31.78 -20.39 -6.25
N GLN A 152 -32.34 -21.49 -5.76
CA GLN A 152 -33.38 -21.44 -4.73
C GLN A 152 -32.84 -21.10 -3.33
N LEU A 153 -31.56 -21.38 -3.08
CA LEU A 153 -30.89 -21.13 -1.79
C LEU A 153 -30.18 -19.77 -1.76
N TYR A 154 -29.63 -19.37 -2.91
CA TYR A 154 -28.85 -18.13 -3.04
C TYR A 154 -29.32 -17.35 -4.26
N LYS A 155 -29.71 -16.10 -4.05
CA LYS A 155 -30.27 -15.25 -5.12
C LYS A 155 -29.17 -14.72 -6.06
N SER A 156 -27.94 -14.59 -5.56
CA SER A 156 -26.83 -13.95 -6.28
C SER A 156 -25.47 -14.53 -5.89
N ASN A 157 -24.45 -14.22 -6.71
CA ASN A 157 -23.04 -14.49 -6.39
C ASN A 157 -22.58 -13.79 -5.11
N TRP A 158 -23.20 -12.67 -4.74
CA TRP A 158 -22.99 -11.99 -3.46
C TRP A 158 -23.32 -12.90 -2.28
N GLU A 159 -24.54 -13.43 -2.26
CA GLU A 159 -24.99 -14.33 -1.19
C GLU A 159 -24.16 -15.62 -1.13
N LEU A 160 -23.91 -16.26 -2.28
CA LEU A 160 -23.11 -17.48 -2.33
C LEU A 160 -21.70 -17.28 -1.79
N SER A 161 -21.05 -16.15 -2.14
CA SER A 161 -19.71 -15.84 -1.68
C SER A 161 -19.69 -15.56 -0.17
N ALA A 162 -20.66 -14.80 0.33
CA ALA A 162 -20.78 -14.48 1.75
C ALA A 162 -21.03 -15.75 2.60
N VAL A 163 -21.92 -16.63 2.17
CA VAL A 163 -22.20 -17.90 2.90
C VAL A 163 -20.99 -18.83 2.89
N ARG A 164 -20.21 -18.87 1.82
CA ARG A 164 -18.96 -19.64 1.78
C ARG A 164 -17.90 -19.07 2.73
N ALA A 165 -17.77 -17.73 2.77
CA ALA A 165 -16.91 -17.06 3.75
C ALA A 165 -17.37 -17.36 5.18
N ALA A 166 -18.69 -17.30 5.46
CA ALA A 166 -19.26 -17.63 6.75
C ALA A 166 -18.96 -19.08 7.17
N THR A 167 -19.04 -20.03 6.23
CA THR A 167 -18.71 -21.44 6.52
C THR A 167 -17.25 -21.61 6.96
N VAL A 168 -16.33 -20.90 6.32
CA VAL A 168 -14.91 -20.91 6.71
C VAL A 168 -14.72 -20.19 8.05
N LEU A 169 -15.35 -19.02 8.23
CA LEU A 169 -15.29 -18.26 9.48
C LEU A 169 -15.77 -19.13 10.67
N HIS A 170 -16.92 -19.79 10.56
CA HIS A 170 -17.41 -20.70 11.60
C HIS A 170 -16.42 -21.81 11.90
N TYR A 171 -15.79 -22.38 10.86
CA TYR A 171 -14.76 -23.38 11.08
C TYR A 171 -13.57 -22.81 11.88
N LEU A 172 -13.15 -21.57 11.60
CA LEU A 172 -12.08 -20.90 12.36
C LEU A 172 -12.50 -20.66 13.82
N ILE A 173 -13.73 -20.22 14.08
CA ILE A 173 -14.27 -20.02 15.42
C ILE A 173 -14.31 -21.34 16.20
N ASP A 174 -14.85 -22.40 15.57
CA ASP A 174 -15.10 -23.65 16.25
C ASP A 174 -13.84 -24.51 16.48
N ASN A 175 -12.79 -24.33 15.67
CA ASN A 175 -11.64 -25.23 15.64
C ASN A 175 -10.27 -24.56 15.79
N CYS A 176 -10.21 -23.22 15.75
CA CYS A 176 -9.03 -22.43 16.06
C CYS A 176 -9.31 -21.61 17.31
N HIS A 177 -8.38 -21.50 18.23
CA HIS A 177 -8.53 -20.71 19.47
C HIS A 177 -8.34 -19.21 19.21
N LEU A 178 -8.96 -18.69 18.13
CA LEU A 178 -8.93 -17.28 17.77
C LEU A 178 -10.05 -16.54 18.49
N ASP A 179 -9.79 -15.28 18.83
CA ASP A 179 -10.80 -14.41 19.44
C ASP A 179 -11.90 -14.06 18.41
N PRO A 180 -13.16 -14.51 18.62
CA PRO A 180 -14.25 -14.24 17.69
C PRO A 180 -14.52 -12.74 17.46
N THR A 181 -14.14 -11.87 18.41
CA THR A 181 -14.33 -10.42 18.30
C THR A 181 -13.41 -9.79 17.27
N LYS A 182 -12.34 -10.49 16.89
CA LYS A 182 -11.38 -10.07 15.86
C LYS A 182 -11.65 -10.69 14.49
N LEU A 183 -12.71 -11.49 14.37
CA LEU A 183 -13.06 -12.16 13.12
C LEU A 183 -14.27 -11.49 12.46
N TYR A 184 -14.17 -11.22 11.17
CA TYR A 184 -15.31 -10.75 10.38
C TYR A 184 -15.25 -11.29 8.95
N LEU A 185 -16.35 -11.20 8.22
CA LEU A 185 -16.44 -11.73 6.86
C LEU A 185 -16.90 -10.68 5.85
N ALA A 186 -16.52 -10.90 4.59
CA ALA A 186 -17.00 -10.14 3.44
C ALA A 186 -17.32 -11.09 2.28
N GLY A 187 -18.41 -10.81 1.56
CA GLY A 187 -18.73 -11.50 0.31
C GLY A 187 -18.60 -10.52 -0.85
N PHE A 188 -17.74 -10.78 -1.81
CA PHE A 188 -17.49 -9.89 -2.95
C PHE A 188 -18.14 -10.35 -4.25
N GLY A 189 -18.80 -11.54 -4.25
CA GLY A 189 -19.36 -12.08 -5.47
C GLY A 189 -18.30 -12.23 -6.57
N GLU A 190 -18.64 -11.81 -7.78
CA GLU A 190 -17.79 -11.84 -8.98
C GLU A 190 -16.99 -10.56 -9.22
N PHE A 191 -17.14 -9.54 -8.36
CA PHE A 191 -16.70 -8.16 -8.61
C PHE A 191 -15.25 -7.88 -8.23
N GLN A 192 -14.57 -8.84 -7.62
CA GLN A 192 -13.11 -8.75 -7.36
C GLN A 192 -12.37 -9.95 -7.97
N PRO A 193 -12.32 -10.06 -9.31
CA PRO A 193 -11.63 -11.15 -9.99
C PRO A 193 -10.11 -10.98 -9.91
N VAL A 194 -9.38 -12.07 -9.63
CA VAL A 194 -7.90 -12.13 -9.70
C VAL A 194 -7.40 -12.65 -11.04
N ALA A 195 -8.30 -13.10 -11.90
CA ALA A 195 -8.01 -13.54 -13.27
C ALA A 195 -9.19 -13.25 -14.19
N SER A 196 -8.94 -13.22 -15.50
CA SER A 196 -10.00 -13.02 -16.49
C SER A 196 -11.09 -14.12 -16.38
N ASN A 197 -12.37 -13.74 -16.49
CA ASN A 197 -13.49 -14.66 -16.51
C ASN A 197 -13.74 -15.30 -17.90
N LYS A 198 -12.78 -15.25 -18.84
CA LYS A 198 -12.95 -15.73 -20.23
C LYS A 198 -12.91 -17.25 -20.39
N ASN A 199 -12.21 -17.97 -19.52
CA ASN A 199 -12.05 -19.42 -19.64
C ASN A 199 -12.18 -20.12 -18.28
N LYS A 200 -12.35 -21.46 -18.32
CA LYS A 200 -12.57 -22.29 -17.12
C LYS A 200 -11.41 -22.28 -16.12
N ILE A 201 -10.16 -22.17 -16.61
CA ILE A 201 -8.95 -22.16 -15.77
C ILE A 201 -8.90 -20.86 -14.96
N SER A 202 -9.10 -19.74 -15.64
CA SER A 202 -9.13 -18.42 -14.98
C SER A 202 -10.29 -18.27 -14.00
N LYS A 203 -11.50 -18.72 -14.39
CA LYS A 203 -12.68 -18.77 -13.50
C LYS A 203 -12.40 -19.57 -12.23
N LYS A 204 -11.66 -20.68 -12.33
CA LYS A 204 -11.29 -21.49 -11.15
C LYS A 204 -10.46 -20.70 -10.15
N LYS A 205 -9.62 -19.76 -10.62
CA LYS A 205 -8.82 -18.86 -9.74
C LYS A 205 -9.71 -17.85 -9.02
N ASN A 206 -10.77 -17.37 -9.70
CA ASN A 206 -11.71 -16.40 -9.12
C ASN A 206 -12.59 -17.04 -8.02
N ARG A 207 -12.98 -18.32 -8.17
CA ARG A 207 -13.73 -19.05 -7.14
C ARG A 207 -12.82 -19.44 -5.98
N ARG A 208 -12.79 -18.61 -4.94
CA ARG A 208 -11.90 -18.78 -3.79
C ARG A 208 -12.49 -18.20 -2.51
N VAL A 209 -11.92 -18.58 -1.41
CA VAL A 209 -12.04 -17.87 -0.13
C VAL A 209 -10.64 -17.38 0.25
N GLU A 210 -10.53 -16.16 0.69
CA GLU A 210 -9.30 -15.59 1.22
C GLU A 210 -9.45 -15.37 2.72
N ILE A 211 -8.41 -15.71 3.50
CA ILE A 211 -8.29 -15.37 4.92
C ILE A 211 -7.20 -14.30 4.98
N VAL A 212 -7.61 -13.07 5.20
CA VAL A 212 -6.72 -11.89 5.23
C VAL A 212 -6.40 -11.56 6.68
N VAL A 213 -5.12 -11.56 7.01
CA VAL A 213 -4.61 -11.12 8.30
C VAL A 213 -4.30 -9.63 8.16
N LEU A 214 -4.99 -8.80 8.92
CA LEU A 214 -4.82 -7.36 8.92
C LEU A 214 -3.72 -7.04 9.94
N THR A 215 -2.50 -6.90 9.44
CA THR A 215 -1.36 -6.44 10.23
C THR A 215 -1.34 -4.92 10.21
N ASP A 216 -1.41 -4.30 11.39
CA ASP A 216 -1.24 -2.84 11.57
C ASP A 216 0.23 -2.44 11.48
#